data_063158f2a24882f40db3da2034b7d68d
#
_entry.id   063158f2a24882f40db3da2034b7d68d
#
_cell.length_a   1.000
_cell.length_b   1.000
_cell.length_c   1.000
_cell.angle_alpha   90.00
_cell.angle_beta   90.00
_cell.angle_gamma   90.00
#
_symmetry.space_group_name_H-M   'P 1'
#
loop_
_entity.id
_entity.type
_entity.pdbx_description
1 polymer ?
#
loop_
_entity_poly.entity_id
_entity_poly.type
_entity_poly.pdbx_seq_one_letter_code
_entity_poly.pdbx_strand_id
1 'polypeptide(L)'
;PLNLMAATKFQNTDRRERNLELTEAKRRVLEKYRRVVENWHRAGVAVHCGYMIGFPFDTPDSGRQAALDLIEVGVDLTSFFIVTPLPGTEDHDKAVAEGTISDWDFNWYDSDHVVSHHPTMTAEEIYQAYRDACTTFYSPWRVVKNTLTFAGGRGLNFAARDSMTREFLYWAYSYRRGRHPMIGGLWKLHDPQTKRQVIGDEEARTHYLAARQGKGAPGVAADVPILTVG
;
A
#
# COMPACT_ATOMS: atom_id res chain seq x y z
N PRO A 1 4.39 -3.00 11.02
CA PRO A 1 5.34 -2.51 10.05
C PRO A 1 6.74 -2.54 10.62
N LEU A 2 7.71 -2.95 9.79
CA LEU A 2 9.12 -3.11 10.16
C LEU A 2 9.76 -1.82 10.69
N ASN A 3 9.26 -0.67 10.27
CA ASN A 3 9.80 0.64 10.63
C ASN A 3 9.17 1.26 11.92
N LEU A 4 7.96 0.86 12.31
CA LEU A 4 7.28 1.47 13.48
C LEU A 4 8.01 1.20 14.80
N MET A 5 8.67 0.05 14.93
CA MET A 5 9.44 -0.29 16.13
C MET A 5 10.73 0.52 16.25
N ALA A 6 11.26 1.04 15.14
CA ALA A 6 12.47 1.84 15.14
C ALA A 6 12.24 3.29 15.64
N ALA A 7 11.07 3.87 15.37
CA ALA A 7 10.81 5.28 15.64
C ALA A 7 10.55 5.59 17.13
N THR A 8 9.99 4.65 17.89
CA THR A 8 9.53 4.93 19.26
C THR A 8 10.50 4.54 20.38
N LYS A 9 11.46 3.66 20.12
CA LYS A 9 12.29 3.05 21.18
C LYS A 9 13.68 3.65 21.37
N PHE A 10 14.16 4.48 20.43
CA PHE A 10 15.59 4.82 20.34
C PHE A 10 15.92 6.32 20.38
N GLN A 11 15.09 7.14 21.00
CA GLN A 11 15.33 8.60 21.05
C GLN A 11 16.56 9.05 21.84
N ASN A 12 17.19 8.18 22.67
CA ASN A 12 18.23 8.58 23.63
C ASN A 12 19.57 7.83 23.54
N THR A 13 19.86 7.08 22.47
CA THR A 13 21.14 6.34 22.33
C THR A 13 22.08 6.98 21.29
N ASP A 14 23.39 6.76 21.44
CA ASP A 14 24.39 7.20 20.47
C ASP A 14 24.06 6.70 19.05
N ARG A 15 24.33 7.53 18.03
CA ARG A 15 23.96 7.27 16.63
C ARG A 15 24.50 5.94 16.10
N ARG A 16 25.69 5.52 16.57
CA ARG A 16 26.33 4.26 16.15
C ARG A 16 25.71 3.04 16.82
N GLU A 17 25.45 3.10 18.12
CA GLU A 17 24.78 2.05 18.88
C GLU A 17 23.33 1.89 18.40
N ARG A 18 22.62 3.00 18.18
CA ARG A 18 21.28 3.03 17.63
C ARG A 18 21.17 2.31 16.28
N ASN A 19 22.13 2.55 15.37
CA ASN A 19 22.15 1.90 14.06
C ASN A 19 22.37 0.37 14.16
N LEU A 20 23.22 -0.07 15.09
CA LEU A 20 23.47 -1.50 15.34
C LEU A 20 22.23 -2.18 15.94
N GLU A 21 21.59 -1.55 16.94
CA GLU A 21 20.37 -2.07 17.55
C GLU A 21 19.19 -2.11 16.57
N LEU A 22 19.03 -1.09 15.71
CA LEU A 22 18.04 -1.06 14.65
C LEU A 22 18.26 -2.19 13.63
N THR A 23 19.51 -2.45 13.27
CA THR A 23 19.86 -3.54 12.34
C THR A 23 19.53 -4.89 12.93
N GLU A 24 19.86 -5.12 14.22
CA GLU A 24 19.52 -6.36 14.90
C GLU A 24 18.01 -6.54 15.10
N ALA A 25 17.31 -5.47 15.50
CA ALA A 25 15.86 -5.49 15.64
C ALA A 25 15.18 -5.83 14.31
N LYS A 26 15.62 -5.19 13.22
CA LYS A 26 15.15 -5.49 11.86
C LYS A 26 15.39 -6.96 11.51
N ARG A 27 16.60 -7.47 11.75
CA ARG A 27 16.96 -8.86 11.47
C ARG A 27 16.07 -9.86 12.23
N ARG A 28 15.79 -9.61 13.51
CA ARG A 28 14.90 -10.46 14.33
C ARG A 28 13.47 -10.47 13.78
N VAL A 29 12.98 -9.32 13.33
CA VAL A 29 11.63 -9.21 12.76
C VAL A 29 11.55 -9.94 11.41
N LEU A 30 12.53 -9.76 10.52
CA LEU A 30 12.61 -10.47 9.25
C LEU A 30 12.67 -11.99 9.47
N GLU A 31 13.48 -12.46 10.41
CA GLU A 31 13.59 -13.87 10.75
C GLU A 31 12.25 -14.44 11.26
N LYS A 32 11.53 -13.69 12.10
CA LYS A 32 10.19 -14.08 12.55
C LYS A 32 9.21 -14.24 11.38
N TYR A 33 9.17 -13.27 10.46
CA TYR A 33 8.30 -13.36 9.29
C TYR A 33 8.73 -14.48 8.33
N ARG A 34 10.04 -14.70 8.14
CA ARG A 34 10.55 -15.81 7.34
C ARG A 34 10.04 -17.16 7.86
N ARG A 35 10.10 -17.39 9.18
CA ARG A 35 9.55 -18.62 9.80
C ARG A 35 8.06 -18.79 9.56
N VAL A 36 7.29 -17.70 9.62
CA VAL A 36 5.86 -17.74 9.32
C VAL A 36 5.62 -18.15 7.87
N VAL A 37 6.31 -17.50 6.92
CA VAL A 37 6.20 -17.81 5.49
C VAL A 37 6.62 -19.25 5.20
N GLU A 38 7.75 -19.71 5.76
CA GLU A 38 8.23 -21.10 5.60
C GLU A 38 7.23 -22.12 6.14
N ASN A 39 6.55 -21.84 7.25
CA ASN A 39 5.52 -22.70 7.81
C ASN A 39 4.33 -22.84 6.84
N TRP A 40 3.87 -21.75 6.26
CA TRP A 40 2.82 -21.77 5.24
C TRP A 40 3.25 -22.51 3.98
N HIS A 41 4.48 -22.27 3.50
CA HIS A 41 5.04 -22.99 2.35
C HIS A 41 5.13 -24.50 2.60
N ARG A 42 5.53 -24.93 3.81
CA ARG A 42 5.53 -26.37 4.18
C ARG A 42 4.13 -26.98 4.15
N ALA A 43 3.12 -26.19 4.44
CA ALA A 43 1.71 -26.61 4.34
C ALA A 43 1.15 -26.51 2.89
N GLY A 44 1.97 -26.14 1.91
CA GLY A 44 1.53 -25.98 0.52
C GLY A 44 0.71 -24.72 0.27
N VAL A 45 0.80 -23.70 1.16
CA VAL A 45 0.05 -22.44 1.06
C VAL A 45 0.97 -21.33 0.61
N ALA A 46 0.53 -20.55 -0.37
CA ALA A 46 1.21 -19.34 -0.82
C ALA A 46 0.86 -18.15 0.10
N VAL A 47 1.81 -17.22 0.23
CA VAL A 47 1.67 -16.05 1.12
C VAL A 47 1.57 -14.77 0.31
N HIS A 48 0.45 -14.08 0.49
CA HIS A 48 0.22 -12.73 -0.03
C HIS A 48 0.35 -11.71 1.09
N CYS A 49 1.18 -10.69 0.92
CA CYS A 49 1.42 -9.62 1.87
C CYS A 49 0.84 -8.30 1.36
N GLY A 50 0.14 -7.56 2.21
CA GLY A 50 -0.16 -6.14 2.01
C GLY A 50 0.93 -5.29 2.65
N TYR A 51 1.48 -4.31 1.95
CA TYR A 51 2.49 -3.39 2.47
C TYR A 51 2.13 -1.94 2.15
N MET A 52 2.17 -1.08 3.16
CA MET A 52 1.86 0.34 3.02
C MET A 52 3.14 1.19 3.02
N ILE A 53 3.18 2.20 2.17
CA ILE A 53 4.27 3.16 1.98
C ILE A 53 3.74 4.57 2.19
N GLY A 54 4.55 5.45 2.79
CA GLY A 54 4.16 6.83 3.08
C GLY A 54 3.83 7.08 4.55
N PHE A 55 4.32 6.23 5.46
CA PHE A 55 4.29 6.52 6.89
C PHE A 55 5.25 7.69 7.22
N PRO A 56 4.98 8.48 8.28
CA PRO A 56 5.78 9.66 8.64
C PRO A 56 7.28 9.45 8.81
N PHE A 57 7.73 8.21 9.00
CA PHE A 57 9.13 7.80 9.14
C PHE A 57 9.72 7.23 7.85
N ASP A 58 8.95 7.10 6.79
CA ASP A 58 9.45 6.62 5.50
C ASP A 58 10.36 7.66 4.84
N THR A 59 11.21 7.16 3.97
CA THR A 59 12.16 7.92 3.16
C THR A 59 11.98 7.52 1.69
N PRO A 60 12.53 8.27 0.72
CA PRO A 60 12.44 7.89 -0.69
C PRO A 60 12.92 6.45 -0.99
N ASP A 61 13.86 5.92 -0.21
CA ASP A 61 14.37 4.56 -0.37
C ASP A 61 13.53 3.47 0.31
N SER A 62 12.56 3.85 1.16
CA SER A 62 11.78 2.89 1.98
C SER A 62 11.02 1.88 1.13
N GLY A 63 10.46 2.30 -0.01
CA GLY A 63 9.72 1.41 -0.90
C GLY A 63 10.61 0.31 -1.48
N ARG A 64 11.76 0.67 -2.02
CA ARG A 64 12.73 -0.29 -2.56
C ARG A 64 13.22 -1.24 -1.48
N GLN A 65 13.56 -0.72 -0.30
CA GLN A 65 14.04 -1.55 0.80
C GLN A 65 12.98 -2.52 1.30
N ALA A 66 11.72 -2.07 1.40
CA ALA A 66 10.60 -2.93 1.77
C ALA A 66 10.42 -4.10 0.78
N ALA A 67 10.51 -3.82 -0.53
CA ALA A 67 10.43 -4.86 -1.54
C ALA A 67 11.56 -5.90 -1.40
N LEU A 68 12.79 -5.47 -1.14
CA LEU A 68 13.92 -6.37 -0.90
C LEU A 68 13.72 -7.21 0.37
N ASP A 69 13.25 -6.62 1.45
CA ASP A 69 12.96 -7.32 2.69
C ASP A 69 11.87 -8.39 2.51
N LEU A 70 10.79 -8.07 1.77
CA LEU A 70 9.72 -9.03 1.45
C LEU A 70 10.20 -10.17 0.55
N ILE A 71 11.11 -9.88 -0.39
CA ILE A 71 11.77 -10.90 -1.22
C ILE A 71 12.63 -11.81 -0.35
N GLU A 72 13.40 -11.26 0.58
CA GLU A 72 14.24 -12.01 1.50
C GLU A 72 13.44 -12.91 2.44
N VAL A 73 12.31 -12.41 2.93
CA VAL A 73 11.37 -13.19 3.75
C VAL A 73 10.74 -14.34 2.96
N GLY A 74 10.67 -14.23 1.64
CA GLY A 74 10.14 -15.28 0.76
C GLY A 74 8.65 -15.14 0.44
N VAL A 75 8.06 -13.97 0.61
CA VAL A 75 6.66 -13.70 0.25
C VAL A 75 6.43 -13.94 -1.24
N ASP A 76 5.33 -14.61 -1.60
CA ASP A 76 5.02 -14.98 -2.99
C ASP A 76 4.43 -13.81 -3.77
N LEU A 77 3.47 -13.11 -3.18
CA LEU A 77 2.77 -11.96 -3.76
C LEU A 77 2.75 -10.80 -2.79
N THR A 78 2.75 -9.59 -3.30
CA THR A 78 2.63 -8.38 -2.47
C THR A 78 1.75 -7.34 -3.14
N SER A 79 0.78 -6.83 -2.39
CA SER A 79 0.05 -5.61 -2.73
C SER A 79 0.74 -4.43 -2.04
N PHE A 80 1.18 -3.46 -2.81
CA PHE A 80 1.68 -2.20 -2.25
C PHE A 80 0.56 -1.15 -2.26
N PHE A 81 0.49 -0.37 -1.20
CA PHE A 81 -0.50 0.68 -1.01
C PHE A 81 0.17 1.96 -0.53
N ILE A 82 -0.35 3.10 -0.93
CA ILE A 82 0.01 4.39 -0.34
C ILE A 82 -0.84 4.59 0.93
N VAL A 83 -0.20 5.05 2.00
CA VAL A 83 -0.91 5.36 3.25
C VAL A 83 -1.96 6.41 2.98
N THR A 84 -3.21 6.06 3.25
CA THR A 84 -4.38 6.90 3.03
C THR A 84 -5.17 7.00 4.32
N PRO A 85 -5.29 8.18 4.93
CA PRO A 85 -6.14 8.39 6.11
C PRO A 85 -7.61 8.31 5.69
N LEU A 86 -8.25 7.15 5.90
CA LEU A 86 -9.61 6.90 5.44
C LEU A 86 -10.66 7.64 6.30
N PRO A 87 -11.66 8.28 5.70
CA PRO A 87 -12.73 8.95 6.44
C PRO A 87 -13.39 8.04 7.48
N GLY A 88 -13.55 8.57 8.70
CA GLY A 88 -14.12 7.82 9.83
C GLY A 88 -13.11 7.05 10.68
N THR A 89 -11.83 7.09 10.33
CA THR A 89 -10.74 6.53 11.16
C THR A 89 -10.11 7.62 12.04
N GLU A 90 -9.47 7.20 13.15
CA GLU A 90 -8.70 8.11 14.02
C GLU A 90 -7.57 8.81 13.25
N ASP A 91 -6.93 8.12 12.31
CA ASP A 91 -5.86 8.69 11.48
C ASP A 91 -6.38 9.82 10.59
N HIS A 92 -7.59 9.68 10.04
CA HIS A 92 -8.21 10.74 9.26
C HIS A 92 -8.59 11.93 10.14
N ASP A 93 -9.19 11.67 11.31
CA ASP A 93 -9.56 12.74 12.25
C ASP A 93 -8.33 13.54 12.70
N LYS A 94 -7.24 12.84 12.96
CA LYS A 94 -5.94 13.44 13.28
C LYS A 94 -5.40 14.26 12.12
N ALA A 95 -5.40 13.70 10.91
CA ALA A 95 -4.93 14.39 9.71
C ALA A 95 -5.74 15.67 9.42
N VAL A 96 -7.06 15.63 9.66
CA VAL A 96 -7.94 16.81 9.57
C VAL A 96 -7.57 17.85 10.63
N ALA A 97 -7.39 17.44 11.89
CA ALA A 97 -7.04 18.33 12.98
C ALA A 97 -5.66 18.98 12.79
N GLU A 98 -4.70 18.25 12.25
CA GLU A 98 -3.35 18.72 11.95
C GLU A 98 -3.27 19.50 10.62
N GLY A 99 -4.35 19.53 9.81
CA GLY A 99 -4.37 20.20 8.52
C GLY A 99 -3.48 19.53 7.47
N THR A 100 -3.24 18.23 7.59
CA THR A 100 -2.35 17.49 6.67
C THR A 100 -3.06 16.90 5.45
N ILE A 101 -4.40 16.95 5.40
CA ILE A 101 -5.15 16.54 4.20
C ILE A 101 -4.83 17.50 3.06
N SER A 102 -4.34 16.99 1.95
CA SER A 102 -3.99 17.76 0.74
C SER A 102 -5.03 17.66 -0.37
N ASP A 103 -5.84 16.61 -0.37
CA ASP A 103 -6.91 16.38 -1.34
C ASP A 103 -8.18 15.92 -0.61
N TRP A 104 -9.30 16.57 -0.90
CA TRP A 104 -10.61 16.28 -0.29
C TRP A 104 -11.56 15.56 -1.23
N ASP A 105 -11.12 15.24 -2.45
CA ASP A 105 -11.88 14.37 -3.35
C ASP A 105 -11.72 12.92 -2.92
N PHE A 106 -12.71 12.38 -2.23
CA PHE A 106 -12.71 11.00 -1.74
C PHE A 106 -12.64 9.92 -2.84
N ASN A 107 -12.76 10.30 -4.11
CA ASN A 107 -12.48 9.39 -5.22
C ASN A 107 -10.99 9.01 -5.31
N TRP A 108 -10.10 9.81 -4.73
CA TRP A 108 -8.66 9.57 -4.69
C TRP A 108 -8.18 8.81 -3.45
N TYR A 109 -9.10 8.47 -2.51
CA TYR A 109 -8.77 7.70 -1.31
C TYR A 109 -8.72 6.20 -1.58
N ASP A 110 -8.05 5.82 -2.65
CA ASP A 110 -7.96 4.46 -3.18
C ASP A 110 -6.64 3.74 -2.83
N SER A 111 -5.81 4.37 -2.00
CA SER A 111 -4.49 3.86 -1.61
C SER A 111 -3.47 3.72 -2.76
N ASP A 112 -3.75 4.33 -3.91
CA ASP A 112 -2.85 4.46 -5.07
C ASP A 112 -2.47 5.94 -5.32
N HIS A 113 -3.15 6.86 -4.63
CA HIS A 113 -2.93 8.30 -4.70
C HIS A 113 -2.49 8.87 -3.35
N VAL A 114 -1.69 9.94 -3.40
CA VAL A 114 -1.25 10.68 -2.22
C VAL A 114 -2.27 11.77 -1.91
N VAL A 115 -2.99 11.64 -0.80
CA VAL A 115 -4.07 12.57 -0.39
C VAL A 115 -3.75 13.33 0.90
N SER A 116 -2.55 13.17 1.43
CA SER A 116 -2.10 13.88 2.63
C SER A 116 -0.63 14.28 2.55
N HIS A 117 -0.30 15.38 3.21
CA HIS A 117 1.08 15.84 3.32
C HIS A 117 1.90 14.92 4.21
N HIS A 118 3.12 14.62 3.76
CA HIS A 118 4.11 13.87 4.54
C HIS A 118 5.10 14.84 5.20
N PRO A 119 5.64 14.54 6.40
CA PRO A 119 6.54 15.44 7.11
C PRO A 119 7.84 15.76 6.37
N THR A 120 8.35 14.86 5.56
CA THR A 120 9.69 14.93 4.96
C THR A 120 9.75 14.62 3.47
N MET A 121 8.68 14.08 2.88
CA MET A 121 8.62 13.72 1.47
C MET A 121 7.54 14.51 0.73
N THR A 122 7.79 14.83 -0.51
CA THR A 122 6.78 15.33 -1.44
C THR A 122 5.85 14.19 -1.91
N ALA A 123 4.69 14.54 -2.47
CA ALA A 123 3.79 13.56 -3.06
C ALA A 123 4.47 12.74 -4.17
N GLU A 124 5.30 13.41 -4.99
CA GLU A 124 6.12 12.80 -6.02
C GLU A 124 7.07 11.74 -5.47
N GLU A 125 7.78 12.05 -4.37
CA GLU A 125 8.73 11.14 -3.73
C GLU A 125 8.03 9.92 -3.12
N ILE A 126 6.85 10.11 -2.51
CA ILE A 126 6.02 8.99 -2.01
C ILE A 126 5.60 8.09 -3.17
N TYR A 127 5.09 8.69 -4.25
CA TYR A 127 4.68 7.93 -5.43
C TYR A 127 5.85 7.20 -6.07
N GLN A 128 7.03 7.83 -6.14
CA GLN A 128 8.23 7.17 -6.64
C GLN A 128 8.67 6.01 -5.75
N ALA A 129 8.67 6.18 -4.42
CA ALA A 129 8.97 5.10 -3.47
C ALA A 129 7.99 3.92 -3.65
N TYR A 130 6.71 4.20 -3.84
CA TYR A 130 5.71 3.19 -4.17
C TYR A 130 6.02 2.47 -5.51
N ARG A 131 6.35 3.22 -6.56
CA ARG A 131 6.74 2.65 -7.86
C ARG A 131 8.00 1.80 -7.77
N ASP A 132 8.98 2.23 -6.99
CA ASP A 132 10.22 1.50 -6.75
C ASP A 132 9.98 0.19 -6.00
N ALA A 133 9.06 0.17 -5.03
CA ALA A 133 8.62 -1.06 -4.38
C ALA A 133 8.02 -2.06 -5.40
N CYS A 134 7.06 -1.59 -6.21
CA CYS A 134 6.40 -2.41 -7.22
C CYS A 134 7.39 -2.98 -8.24
N THR A 135 8.24 -2.13 -8.80
CA THR A 135 9.19 -2.53 -9.86
C THR A 135 10.32 -3.42 -9.33
N THR A 136 10.73 -3.23 -8.09
CA THR A 136 11.74 -4.06 -7.43
C THR A 136 11.18 -5.46 -7.12
N PHE A 137 10.00 -5.52 -6.49
CA PHE A 137 9.39 -6.78 -6.13
C PHE A 137 9.00 -7.61 -7.36
N TYR A 138 8.40 -6.96 -8.37
CA TYR A 138 8.00 -7.58 -9.64
C TYR A 138 9.04 -7.35 -10.75
N SER A 139 10.34 -7.38 -10.41
CA SER A 139 11.42 -7.25 -11.39
C SER A 139 11.38 -8.38 -12.44
N PRO A 140 11.86 -8.16 -13.68
CA PRO A 140 11.80 -9.15 -14.76
C PRO A 140 12.41 -10.49 -14.37
N TRP A 141 13.55 -10.45 -13.68
CA TRP A 141 14.22 -11.67 -13.21
C TRP A 141 13.36 -12.44 -12.20
N ARG A 142 12.74 -11.74 -11.26
CA ARG A 142 11.85 -12.38 -10.29
C ARG A 142 10.60 -12.96 -10.96
N VAL A 143 10.07 -12.28 -11.99
CA VAL A 143 8.94 -12.78 -12.79
C VAL A 143 9.30 -14.13 -13.41
N VAL A 144 10.45 -14.22 -14.07
CA VAL A 144 10.93 -15.49 -14.65
C VAL A 144 11.15 -16.55 -13.58
N LYS A 145 11.90 -16.21 -12.52
CA LYS A 145 12.21 -17.14 -11.42
C LYS A 145 10.94 -17.68 -10.75
N ASN A 146 10.00 -16.82 -10.39
CA ASN A 146 8.78 -17.24 -9.69
C ASN A 146 7.85 -18.04 -10.58
N THR A 147 7.70 -17.66 -11.85
CA THR A 147 6.92 -18.43 -12.82
C THR A 147 7.46 -19.86 -12.95
N LEU A 148 8.78 -20.03 -13.09
CA LEU A 148 9.41 -21.35 -13.14
C LEU A 148 9.27 -22.11 -11.80
N THR A 149 9.37 -21.43 -10.68
CA THR A 149 9.25 -22.02 -9.36
C THR A 149 7.81 -22.52 -9.08
N PHE A 150 6.81 -21.74 -9.44
CA PHE A 150 5.41 -22.16 -9.31
C PHE A 150 5.10 -23.29 -10.29
N ALA A 151 5.53 -23.21 -11.53
CA ALA A 151 5.39 -24.28 -12.51
C ALA A 151 6.09 -25.57 -12.08
N GLY A 152 7.26 -25.47 -11.41
CA GLY A 152 8.05 -26.62 -10.91
C GLY A 152 7.49 -27.31 -9.65
N GLY A 153 6.46 -26.74 -9.01
CA GLY A 153 5.68 -27.43 -7.99
C GLY A 153 6.21 -27.39 -6.55
N ARG A 154 6.25 -26.26 -5.92
CA ARG A 154 6.54 -26.07 -4.47
C ARG A 154 5.58 -26.82 -3.51
N GLY A 155 5.32 -28.12 -3.71
CA GLY A 155 4.36 -28.88 -2.90
C GLY A 155 2.88 -28.53 -3.19
N LEU A 156 2.60 -27.58 -4.07
CA LEU A 156 1.26 -27.19 -4.48
C LEU A 156 0.67 -28.21 -5.47
N ASN A 157 -0.63 -28.47 -5.40
CA ASN A 157 -1.31 -29.22 -6.44
C ASN A 157 -1.36 -28.43 -7.76
N PHE A 158 -1.68 -29.10 -8.87
CA PHE A 158 -1.67 -28.49 -10.21
C PHE A 158 -2.52 -27.22 -10.31
N ALA A 159 -3.73 -27.25 -9.75
CA ALA A 159 -4.66 -26.11 -9.79
C ALA A 159 -4.14 -24.89 -9.01
N ALA A 160 -3.53 -25.11 -7.83
CA ALA A 160 -2.92 -24.06 -7.04
C ALA A 160 -1.68 -23.46 -7.75
N ARG A 161 -0.86 -24.28 -8.41
CA ARG A 161 0.29 -23.81 -9.19
C ARG A 161 -0.12 -22.92 -10.35
N ASP A 162 -1.11 -23.36 -11.11
CA ASP A 162 -1.64 -22.61 -12.24
C ASP A 162 -2.27 -21.29 -11.78
N SER A 163 -3.06 -21.32 -10.72
CA SER A 163 -3.66 -20.11 -10.11
C SER A 163 -2.57 -19.13 -9.65
N MET A 164 -1.57 -19.60 -8.90
CA MET A 164 -0.48 -18.73 -8.42
C MET A 164 0.35 -18.15 -9.54
N THR A 165 0.61 -18.92 -10.60
CA THR A 165 1.36 -18.43 -11.77
C THR A 165 0.59 -17.31 -12.46
N ARG A 166 -0.70 -17.51 -12.71
CA ARG A 166 -1.57 -16.50 -13.35
C ARG A 166 -1.68 -15.24 -12.49
N GLU A 167 -1.91 -15.41 -11.19
CA GLU A 167 -2.03 -14.31 -10.23
C GLU A 167 -0.73 -13.49 -10.22
N PHE A 168 0.41 -14.14 -10.08
CA PHE A 168 1.72 -13.46 -10.06
C PHE A 168 1.99 -12.70 -11.37
N LEU A 169 1.69 -13.30 -12.51
CA LEU A 169 1.87 -12.66 -13.83
C LEU A 169 0.91 -11.47 -13.99
N TYR A 170 -0.33 -11.60 -13.52
CA TYR A 170 -1.31 -10.51 -13.54
C TYR A 170 -0.83 -9.32 -12.70
N TRP A 171 -0.35 -9.57 -11.47
CA TRP A 171 0.18 -8.53 -10.60
C TRP A 171 1.43 -7.87 -11.19
N ALA A 172 2.38 -8.66 -11.64
CA ALA A 172 3.60 -8.17 -12.28
C ALA A 172 3.30 -7.30 -13.51
N TYR A 173 2.39 -7.74 -14.37
CA TYR A 173 1.99 -6.99 -15.56
C TYR A 173 1.30 -5.68 -15.21
N SER A 174 0.35 -5.70 -14.26
CA SER A 174 -0.41 -4.53 -13.83
C SER A 174 0.52 -3.45 -13.26
N TYR A 175 1.39 -3.80 -12.32
CA TYR A 175 2.34 -2.86 -11.75
C TYR A 175 3.34 -2.29 -12.77
N ARG A 176 3.80 -3.11 -13.72
CA ARG A 176 4.68 -2.61 -14.80
C ARG A 176 3.98 -1.62 -15.72
N ARG A 177 2.66 -1.71 -15.83
CA ARG A 177 1.83 -0.73 -16.55
C ARG A 177 1.49 0.50 -15.70
N GLY A 178 1.98 0.60 -14.48
CA GLY A 178 1.68 1.69 -13.57
C GLY A 178 0.26 1.64 -13.02
N ARG A 179 -0.30 0.45 -12.83
CA ARG A 179 -1.66 0.26 -12.32
C ARG A 179 -1.65 -0.67 -11.13
N HIS A 180 -2.41 -0.31 -10.11
CA HIS A 180 -2.66 -1.23 -9.02
C HIS A 180 -3.65 -2.32 -9.47
N PRO A 181 -3.32 -3.63 -9.28
CA PRO A 181 -4.16 -4.74 -9.75
C PRO A 181 -5.59 -4.71 -9.23
N MET A 182 -5.79 -4.24 -7.99
CA MET A 182 -7.12 -4.15 -7.36
C MET A 182 -7.94 -2.93 -7.82
N ILE A 183 -7.31 -1.91 -8.43
CA ILE A 183 -7.98 -0.64 -8.76
C ILE A 183 -8.26 -0.50 -10.25
N GLY A 184 -7.68 -1.29 -11.09
CA GLY A 184 -7.91 -1.15 -12.54
C GLY A 184 -7.36 -2.29 -13.37
N GLY A 185 -6.48 -3.08 -12.79
CA GLY A 185 -5.96 -4.29 -13.41
C GLY A 185 -5.45 -4.13 -14.83
N LEU A 186 -5.77 -5.09 -15.69
CA LEU A 186 -5.33 -5.14 -17.08
C LEU A 186 -6.04 -4.14 -17.98
N TRP A 187 -7.27 -3.79 -17.68
CA TRP A 187 -8.12 -2.95 -18.52
C TRP A 187 -8.35 -1.61 -17.85
N LYS A 188 -8.16 -0.56 -18.61
CA LYS A 188 -8.48 0.80 -18.19
C LYS A 188 -10.00 0.98 -18.28
N LEU A 189 -10.72 0.54 -17.25
CA LEU A 189 -12.18 0.74 -17.17
C LEU A 189 -12.55 2.21 -16.94
N HIS A 190 -11.67 2.96 -16.25
CA HIS A 190 -11.84 4.39 -16.04
C HIS A 190 -10.53 5.13 -16.32
N ASP A 191 -10.62 6.24 -17.04
CA ASP A 191 -9.54 7.22 -17.10
C ASP A 191 -9.52 7.94 -15.75
N PRO A 192 -8.38 7.99 -15.03
CA PRO A 192 -8.27 8.81 -13.83
C PRO A 192 -8.67 10.28 -14.09
N GLN A 193 -8.44 10.78 -15.29
CA GLN A 193 -8.86 12.13 -15.72
C GLN A 193 -10.38 12.28 -15.89
N THR A 194 -11.13 11.17 -15.93
CA THR A 194 -12.60 11.18 -16.04
C THR A 194 -13.31 10.93 -14.72
N LYS A 195 -12.58 10.71 -13.61
CA LYS A 195 -13.16 10.81 -12.28
C LYS A 195 -13.65 12.25 -12.12
N ARG A 196 -14.92 12.49 -12.37
CA ARG A 196 -15.54 13.79 -12.14
C ARG A 196 -15.54 14.05 -10.63
N GLN A 197 -14.88 15.11 -10.24
CA GLN A 197 -15.10 15.69 -8.94
C GLN A 197 -16.57 16.11 -8.88
N VAL A 198 -17.35 15.48 -8.01
CA VAL A 198 -18.79 15.75 -7.87
C VAL A 198 -18.99 17.06 -7.11
N ILE A 199 -18.09 17.36 -6.18
CA ILE A 199 -18.06 18.59 -5.38
C ILE A 199 -16.62 19.09 -5.28
N GLY A 200 -16.43 20.41 -5.11
CA GLY A 200 -15.08 20.98 -4.92
C GLY A 200 -14.51 20.64 -3.55
N ASP A 201 -13.17 20.66 -3.43
CA ASP A 201 -12.45 20.30 -2.20
C ASP A 201 -12.93 21.06 -0.96
N GLU A 202 -13.19 22.37 -1.09
CA GLU A 202 -13.67 23.20 0.01
C GLU A 202 -15.11 22.82 0.42
N GLU A 203 -15.94 22.47 -0.53
CA GLU A 203 -17.30 22.00 -0.28
C GLU A 203 -17.27 20.61 0.37
N ALA A 204 -16.43 19.68 -0.12
CA ALA A 204 -16.23 18.34 0.46
C ALA A 204 -15.76 18.45 1.92
N ARG A 205 -14.76 19.31 2.18
CA ARG A 205 -14.27 19.61 3.52
C ARG A 205 -15.38 20.16 4.43
N THR A 206 -16.15 21.11 3.94
CA THR A 206 -17.24 21.73 4.71
C THR A 206 -18.30 20.70 5.07
N HIS A 207 -18.71 19.86 4.13
CA HIS A 207 -19.68 18.79 4.35
C HIS A 207 -19.17 17.76 5.36
N TYR A 208 -17.92 17.35 5.26
CA TYR A 208 -17.30 16.42 6.20
C TYR A 208 -17.31 16.99 7.63
N LEU A 209 -16.85 18.23 7.80
CA LEU A 209 -16.79 18.88 9.11
C LEU A 209 -18.19 19.10 9.71
N ALA A 210 -19.17 19.46 8.90
CA ALA A 210 -20.57 19.61 9.35
C ALA A 210 -21.17 18.27 9.82
N ALA A 211 -20.93 17.19 9.09
CA ALA A 211 -21.38 15.84 9.47
C ALA A 211 -20.78 15.39 10.80
N ARG A 212 -19.50 15.67 11.05
CA ARG A 212 -18.81 15.35 12.32
C ARG A 212 -19.34 16.13 13.51
N GLN A 213 -19.88 17.33 13.30
CA GLN A 213 -20.48 18.16 14.35
C GLN A 213 -21.95 17.78 14.64
N GLY A 214 -22.49 16.73 14.03
CA GLY A 214 -23.91 16.37 14.14
C GLY A 214 -24.86 17.37 13.49
N LYS A 215 -24.34 18.33 12.75
CA LYS A 215 -25.11 19.26 11.93
C LYS A 215 -25.32 18.57 10.58
N GLY A 216 -26.55 18.24 10.24
CA GLY A 216 -26.85 17.67 8.92
C GLY A 216 -26.16 18.48 7.83
N ALA A 217 -25.62 17.81 6.82
CA ALA A 217 -24.92 18.46 5.72
C ALA A 217 -25.79 19.56 5.12
N PRO A 218 -25.34 20.81 5.04
CA PRO A 218 -26.14 21.89 4.46
C PRO A 218 -26.33 21.59 2.96
N GLY A 219 -27.56 21.33 2.56
CA GLY A 219 -27.98 21.40 1.16
C GLY A 219 -27.78 20.16 0.30
N VAL A 220 -27.52 18.98 0.86
CA VAL A 220 -27.67 17.74 0.08
C VAL A 220 -29.18 17.45 -0.02
N ALA A 221 -29.78 17.91 -1.11
CA ALA A 221 -31.11 17.45 -1.49
C ALA A 221 -31.07 15.91 -1.58
N ALA A 222 -32.12 15.27 -1.08
CA ALA A 222 -32.28 13.82 -1.01
C ALA A 222 -32.33 13.09 -2.39
N ASP A 223 -31.90 13.74 -3.45
CA ASP A 223 -31.97 13.30 -4.84
C ASP A 223 -30.58 13.14 -5.50
N VAL A 224 -29.68 12.43 -4.83
CA VAL A 224 -28.57 11.83 -5.59
C VAL A 224 -29.07 10.49 -6.12
N PRO A 225 -29.29 10.32 -7.42
CA PRO A 225 -29.72 9.05 -7.97
C PRO A 225 -28.62 8.04 -7.71
N ILE A 226 -28.91 7.02 -6.89
CA ILE A 226 -28.07 5.84 -6.79
C ILE A 226 -28.14 5.16 -8.15
N LEU A 227 -27.07 5.31 -8.93
CA LEU A 227 -26.89 4.54 -10.16
C LEU A 227 -26.74 3.07 -9.75
N THR A 228 -27.86 2.35 -9.73
CA THR A 228 -27.86 0.90 -9.73
C THR A 228 -27.31 0.46 -11.08
N VAL A 229 -26.07 -0.03 -11.06
CA VAL A 229 -25.50 -0.76 -12.19
C VAL A 229 -26.24 -2.08 -12.31
N GLY A 230 -27.06 -2.20 -13.36
CA GLY A 230 -27.65 -3.46 -13.80
C GLY A 230 -26.64 -4.32 -14.54
#